data_3a94cf3a2e1071ac296a9fdaee244573
#
_entry.id   3a94cf3a2e1071ac296a9fdaee244573
#
_cell.length_a   1.000
_cell.length_b   1.000
_cell.length_c   1.000
_cell.angle_alpha   90.00
_cell.angle_beta   90.00
_cell.angle_gamma   90.00
#
_symmetry.space_group_name_H-M   'P 1'
#
loop_
_entity.id
_entity.type
_entity.pdbx_description
1 polymer ?
#
loop_
_entity_poly.entity_id
_entity_poly.type
_entity_poly.pdbx_seq_one_letter_code
_entity_poly.pdbx_strand_id
1 'polypeptide(L)'
;MRNVDVVCVNWGDKYETEYVMRLHAMVERNTTKNFKMYCLTDNPEAYQDPIKPIKIPDGLKGWWNKMLLFKPGILPDGEYLYLDLDVVIVDDIDCFFEFEKFGITRDFIRPDNGLIEGKEFNSSIMRFTQNEQLWNFFVANQNIWKKNQEQVTFFGDQNVISAYLNRQ
;
A
#
# COMPACT_ATOMS: atom_id res chain seq x y z
N MET A 1 3.08 -5.92 22.88
CA MET A 1 2.38 -5.47 21.65
C MET A 1 3.36 -5.55 20.49
N ARG A 2 2.97 -6.07 19.36
CA ARG A 2 3.82 -6.02 18.17
C ARG A 2 3.86 -4.58 17.67
N ASN A 3 5.04 -4.09 17.31
CA ASN A 3 5.14 -2.77 16.72
C ASN A 3 4.56 -2.84 15.30
N VAL A 4 3.73 -1.86 14.96
CA VAL A 4 3.24 -1.66 13.59
C VAL A 4 4.16 -0.64 12.95
N ASP A 5 4.77 -1.01 11.84
CA ASP A 5 5.63 -0.11 11.07
C ASP A 5 4.82 0.54 9.94
N VAL A 6 5.24 1.71 9.49
CA VAL A 6 4.58 2.41 8.38
C VAL A 6 5.32 2.10 7.09
N VAL A 7 4.59 1.96 5.99
CA VAL A 7 5.19 1.74 4.67
C VAL A 7 4.48 2.56 3.59
N CYS A 8 5.24 3.12 2.68
CA CYS A 8 4.76 3.77 1.47
C CYS A 8 5.50 3.24 0.23
N VAL A 9 5.02 3.62 -0.96
CA VAL A 9 5.65 3.31 -2.24
C VAL A 9 5.91 4.63 -2.97
N ASN A 10 7.17 4.91 -3.30
CA ASN A 10 7.55 6.01 -4.18
C ASN A 10 8.32 5.46 -5.38
N TRP A 11 7.69 5.53 -6.54
CA TRP A 11 8.20 5.00 -7.79
C TRP A 11 8.10 6.03 -8.91
N GLY A 12 9.17 6.12 -9.72
CA GLY A 12 9.25 7.06 -10.82
C GLY A 12 9.39 8.51 -10.34
N ASP A 13 8.90 9.44 -11.13
CA ASP A 13 9.08 10.88 -10.97
C ASP A 13 7.80 11.66 -10.60
N LYS A 14 6.69 10.93 -10.35
CA LYS A 14 5.41 11.59 -9.99
C LYS A 14 5.49 12.34 -8.68
N TYR A 15 6.19 11.78 -7.69
CA TYR A 15 6.36 12.38 -6.36
C TYR A 15 7.84 12.52 -6.03
N GLU A 16 8.23 13.72 -5.62
CA GLU A 16 9.57 13.98 -5.11
C GLU A 16 9.77 13.31 -3.74
N THR A 17 11.01 13.09 -3.35
CA THR A 17 11.37 12.48 -2.05
C THR A 17 10.76 13.22 -0.85
N GLU A 18 10.53 14.52 -1.03
CA GLU A 18 9.90 15.37 -0.02
C GLU A 18 8.50 14.90 0.39
N TYR A 19 7.74 14.27 -0.51
CA TYR A 19 6.42 13.70 -0.17
C TYR A 19 6.52 12.59 0.88
N VAL A 20 7.55 11.75 0.80
CA VAL A 20 7.82 10.70 1.79
C VAL A 20 8.18 11.32 3.14
N MET A 21 9.01 12.37 3.15
CA MET A 21 9.37 13.08 4.38
C MET A 21 8.18 13.79 5.02
N ARG A 22 7.31 14.39 4.19
CA ARG A 22 6.07 15.02 4.66
C ARG A 22 5.12 13.99 5.26
N LEU A 23 4.97 12.83 4.60
CA LEU A 23 4.16 11.74 5.12
C LEU A 23 4.68 11.25 6.47
N HIS A 24 6.00 11.02 6.59
CA HIS A 24 6.63 10.66 7.87
C HIS A 24 6.29 11.69 8.95
N ALA A 25 6.49 12.96 8.67
CA ALA A 25 6.22 14.03 9.63
C ALA A 25 4.73 14.13 10.01
N MET A 26 3.81 13.81 9.10
CA MET A 26 2.38 13.73 9.42
C MET A 26 2.07 12.55 10.34
N VAL A 27 2.65 11.37 10.06
CA VAL A 27 2.50 10.20 10.95
C VAL A 27 3.05 10.52 12.34
N GLU A 28 4.27 11.03 12.42
CA GLU A 28 4.94 11.33 13.69
C GLU A 28 4.13 12.31 14.56
N ARG A 29 3.49 13.31 13.96
CA ARG A 29 2.66 14.29 14.70
C ARG A 29 1.32 13.74 15.15
N ASN A 30 0.80 12.69 14.50
CA ASN A 30 -0.58 12.22 14.68
C ASN A 30 -0.64 10.81 15.26
N THR A 31 0.44 10.28 15.84
CA THR A 31 0.43 9.01 16.58
C THR A 31 1.24 9.11 17.86
N THR A 32 0.81 8.40 18.89
CA THR A 32 1.57 8.19 20.12
C THR A 32 2.44 6.91 20.06
N LYS A 33 2.33 6.13 18.97
CA LYS A 33 3.01 4.85 18.81
C LYS A 33 4.42 5.03 18.23
N ASN A 34 5.33 4.16 18.65
CA ASN A 34 6.63 4.04 18.00
C ASN A 34 6.51 3.25 16.70
N PHE A 35 7.11 3.73 15.64
CA PHE A 35 7.12 3.08 14.34
C PHE A 35 8.45 3.28 13.62
N LYS A 36 8.74 2.43 12.66
CA LYS A 36 9.72 2.68 11.59
C LYS A 36 8.96 2.98 10.32
N MET A 37 9.52 3.82 9.46
CA MET A 37 8.93 4.07 8.16
C MET A 37 9.79 3.48 7.04
N TYR A 38 9.19 2.58 6.27
CA TYR A 38 9.77 1.99 5.08
C TYR A 38 9.25 2.70 3.83
N CYS A 39 10.12 2.86 2.84
CA CYS A 39 9.74 3.35 1.52
C CYS A 39 10.21 2.34 0.46
N LEU A 40 9.27 1.68 -0.21
CA LEU A 40 9.59 0.93 -1.42
C LEU A 40 9.85 1.92 -2.54
N THR A 41 11.04 1.88 -3.15
CA THR A 41 11.44 2.88 -4.14
C THR A 41 12.40 2.30 -5.18
N ASP A 42 12.38 2.84 -6.38
CA ASP A 42 13.37 2.57 -7.44
C ASP A 42 14.67 3.39 -7.26
N ASN A 43 14.63 4.43 -6.39
CA ASN A 43 15.79 5.27 -6.07
C ASN A 43 16.10 5.26 -4.56
N PRO A 44 16.61 4.16 -3.99
CA PRO A 44 16.87 4.05 -2.54
C PRO A 44 17.94 5.03 -2.04
N GLU A 45 18.87 5.43 -2.89
CA GLU A 45 19.98 6.34 -2.53
C GLU A 45 19.47 7.77 -2.20
N ALA A 46 18.24 8.09 -2.59
CA ALA A 46 17.63 9.38 -2.28
C ALA A 46 17.12 9.49 -0.84
N TYR A 47 17.16 8.41 -0.07
CA TYR A 47 16.60 8.35 1.29
C TYR A 47 17.65 7.98 2.32
N GLN A 48 17.49 8.52 3.50
CA GLN A 48 18.26 8.23 4.70
C GLN A 48 17.34 8.28 5.93
N ASP A 49 17.87 7.97 7.11
CA ASP A 49 17.10 8.09 8.35
C ASP A 49 16.34 9.43 8.41
N PRO A 50 15.07 9.41 8.86
CA PRO A 50 14.34 8.30 9.49
C PRO A 50 13.67 7.32 8.51
N ILE A 51 13.79 7.51 7.20
CA ILE A 51 13.20 6.63 6.19
C ILE A 51 14.11 5.44 5.93
N LYS A 52 13.54 4.24 5.91
CA LYS A 52 14.23 2.99 5.58
C LYS A 52 13.89 2.60 4.12
N PRO A 53 14.74 2.94 3.14
CA PRO A 53 14.45 2.61 1.75
C PRO A 53 14.58 1.11 1.50
N ILE A 54 13.67 0.59 0.68
CA ILE A 54 13.70 -0.78 0.14
C ILE A 54 13.65 -0.69 -1.37
N LYS A 55 14.66 -1.23 -2.03
CA LYS A 55 14.71 -1.19 -3.50
C LYS A 55 13.60 -2.03 -4.12
N ILE A 56 12.82 -1.42 -4.99
CA ILE A 56 11.83 -2.12 -5.82
C ILE A 56 12.57 -3.04 -6.79
N PRO A 57 12.26 -4.35 -6.82
CA PRO A 57 12.80 -5.25 -7.84
C PRO A 57 12.23 -4.93 -9.21
N ASP A 58 13.00 -5.23 -10.26
CA ASP A 58 12.54 -5.05 -11.63
C ASP A 58 11.29 -5.89 -11.94
N GLY A 59 10.46 -5.38 -12.85
CA GLY A 59 9.35 -6.13 -13.44
C GLY A 59 7.96 -5.49 -13.30
N LEU A 60 7.62 -4.90 -12.15
CA LEU A 60 6.36 -4.16 -11.98
C LEU A 60 6.56 -2.66 -12.24
N LYS A 61 5.51 -1.98 -12.67
CA LYS A 61 5.53 -0.54 -12.96
C LYS A 61 4.28 0.15 -12.40
N GLY A 62 4.40 1.44 -12.12
CA GLY A 62 3.30 2.27 -11.64
C GLY A 62 2.73 1.74 -10.34
N TRP A 63 1.42 1.83 -10.21
CA TRP A 63 0.68 1.35 -9.03
C TRP A 63 0.81 -0.16 -8.77
N TRP A 64 1.22 -0.97 -9.78
CA TRP A 64 1.47 -2.40 -9.57
C TRP A 64 2.60 -2.67 -8.57
N ASN A 65 3.51 -1.72 -8.36
CA ASN A 65 4.54 -1.82 -7.32
C ASN A 65 3.95 -1.95 -5.91
N LYS A 66 2.73 -1.49 -5.67
CA LYS A 66 2.02 -1.69 -4.40
C LYS A 66 1.78 -3.17 -4.09
N MET A 67 1.62 -4.02 -5.11
CA MET A 67 1.47 -5.46 -4.89
C MET A 67 2.70 -6.12 -4.26
N LEU A 68 3.88 -5.49 -4.38
CA LEU A 68 5.11 -5.95 -3.72
C LEU A 68 5.02 -5.94 -2.19
N LEU A 69 4.13 -5.16 -1.61
CA LEU A 69 3.87 -5.14 -0.16
C LEU A 69 3.48 -6.53 0.37
N PHE A 70 2.86 -7.35 -0.48
CA PHE A 70 2.39 -8.70 -0.14
C PHE A 70 3.35 -9.80 -0.58
N LYS A 71 4.42 -9.46 -1.32
CA LYS A 71 5.42 -10.41 -1.79
C LYS A 71 6.34 -10.83 -0.64
N PRO A 72 6.47 -12.15 -0.35
CA PRO A 72 7.43 -12.63 0.64
C PRO A 72 8.84 -12.11 0.40
N GLY A 73 9.53 -11.70 1.46
CA GLY A 73 10.91 -11.27 1.43
C GLY A 73 11.16 -9.84 0.91
N ILE A 74 10.13 -9.05 0.61
CA ILE A 74 10.29 -7.61 0.29
C ILE A 74 10.34 -6.79 1.57
N LEU A 75 9.33 -6.89 2.41
CA LEU A 75 9.31 -6.25 3.72
C LEU A 75 9.88 -7.19 4.78
N PRO A 76 10.52 -6.70 5.83
CA PRO A 76 10.77 -7.50 7.03
C PRO A 76 9.50 -8.13 7.58
N ASP A 77 9.63 -9.23 8.34
CA ASP A 77 8.48 -9.81 9.02
C ASP A 77 7.89 -8.82 10.03
N GLY A 78 6.60 -8.55 9.91
CA GLY A 78 5.94 -7.55 10.76
C GLY A 78 4.51 -7.24 10.39
N GLU A 79 4.00 -6.23 11.06
CA GLU A 79 2.68 -5.63 10.84
C GLU A 79 2.86 -4.22 10.30
N TYR A 80 2.05 -3.86 9.31
CA TYR A 80 2.25 -2.63 8.57
C TYR A 80 0.99 -1.79 8.44
N LEU A 81 1.16 -0.48 8.53
CA LEU A 81 0.22 0.52 8.05
C LEU A 81 0.76 1.09 6.73
N TYR A 82 0.10 0.77 5.63
CA TYR A 82 0.38 1.36 4.33
C TYR A 82 -0.39 2.66 4.16
N LEU A 83 0.29 3.67 3.65
CA LEU A 83 -0.28 4.97 3.30
C LEU A 83 0.21 5.39 1.91
N ASP A 84 -0.71 5.82 1.02
CA ASP A 84 -0.35 6.49 -0.22
C ASP A 84 0.33 7.85 0.08
N LEU A 85 1.19 8.32 -0.81
CA LEU A 85 1.96 9.56 -0.62
C LEU A 85 1.11 10.83 -0.66
N ASP A 86 -0.09 10.76 -1.21
CA ASP A 86 -1.05 11.86 -1.30
C ASP A 86 -2.14 11.81 -0.21
N VAL A 87 -2.00 10.92 0.76
CA VAL A 87 -2.83 10.92 1.98
C VAL A 87 -2.45 12.11 2.85
N VAL A 88 -3.46 12.83 3.35
CA VAL A 88 -3.30 13.92 4.32
C VAL A 88 -3.86 13.47 5.67
N ILE A 89 -2.98 13.45 6.68
CA ILE A 89 -3.35 13.08 8.05
C ILE A 89 -3.70 14.36 8.82
N VAL A 90 -4.93 14.44 9.31
CA VAL A 90 -5.48 15.64 9.96
C VAL A 90 -5.79 15.45 11.44
N ASP A 91 -5.75 14.21 11.93
CA ASP A 91 -6.08 13.87 13.31
C ASP A 91 -5.35 12.59 13.74
N ASP A 92 -5.56 12.16 14.99
CA ASP A 92 -4.97 10.96 15.59
C ASP A 92 -5.23 9.70 14.75
N ILE A 93 -4.18 8.92 14.53
CA ILE A 93 -4.20 7.68 13.75
C ILE A 93 -3.89 6.43 14.56
N ASP A 94 -3.82 6.51 15.89
CA ASP A 94 -3.49 5.37 16.76
C ASP A 94 -4.44 4.18 16.56
N CYS A 95 -5.70 4.45 16.19
CA CYS A 95 -6.67 3.39 15.88
C CYS A 95 -6.21 2.44 14.76
N PHE A 96 -5.43 2.91 13.78
CA PHE A 96 -4.88 2.03 12.75
C PHE A 96 -3.75 1.15 13.26
N PHE A 97 -2.99 1.61 14.26
CA PHE A 97 -1.95 0.83 14.91
C PHE A 97 -2.52 -0.24 15.84
N GLU A 98 -3.67 0.00 16.41
CA GLU A 98 -4.36 -0.90 17.33
C GLU A 98 -5.21 -1.96 16.62
N PHE A 99 -5.49 -1.78 15.35
CA PHE A 99 -6.32 -2.69 14.57
C PHE A 99 -5.55 -3.97 14.19
N GLU A 100 -5.96 -5.12 14.73
CA GLU A 100 -5.19 -6.38 14.66
C GLU A 100 -5.46 -7.23 13.40
N LYS A 101 -6.37 -6.80 12.53
CA LYS A 101 -6.77 -7.56 11.34
C LYS A 101 -6.32 -6.86 10.07
N PHE A 102 -6.50 -7.52 8.92
CA PHE A 102 -6.40 -6.84 7.65
C PHE A 102 -7.49 -5.77 7.57
N GLY A 103 -7.07 -4.54 7.39
CA GLY A 103 -7.94 -3.38 7.25
C GLY A 103 -7.68 -2.67 5.95
N ILE A 104 -8.73 -2.22 5.30
CA ILE A 104 -8.68 -1.44 4.08
C ILE A 104 -9.88 -0.49 4.05
N THR A 105 -9.71 0.71 3.51
CA THR A 105 -10.79 1.66 3.39
C THR A 105 -11.78 1.24 2.30
N ARG A 106 -13.07 1.51 2.53
CA ARG A 106 -14.08 1.37 1.48
C ARG A 106 -13.92 2.50 0.46
N ASP A 107 -14.09 2.20 -0.82
CA ASP A 107 -14.12 3.23 -1.86
C ASP A 107 -15.48 3.96 -1.84
N PHE A 108 -15.48 5.18 -1.35
CA PHE A 108 -16.66 6.06 -1.34
C PHE A 108 -16.77 6.94 -2.58
N ILE A 109 -15.71 6.99 -3.39
CA ILE A 109 -15.61 7.88 -4.54
C ILE A 109 -16.05 7.18 -5.81
N ARG A 110 -15.77 5.90 -5.92
CA ARG A 110 -16.04 5.06 -7.09
C ARG A 110 -16.72 3.76 -6.70
N PRO A 111 -17.97 3.81 -6.19
CA PRO A 111 -18.68 2.61 -5.76
C PRO A 111 -18.96 1.63 -6.91
N ASP A 112 -18.89 2.09 -8.17
CA ASP A 112 -19.26 1.33 -9.38
C ASP A 112 -18.04 0.94 -10.23
N ASN A 113 -16.92 0.57 -9.62
CA ASN A 113 -15.67 0.20 -10.33
C ASN A 113 -15.76 -1.04 -11.24
N GLY A 114 -16.97 -1.49 -11.59
CA GLY A 114 -17.20 -2.66 -12.44
C GLY A 114 -16.95 -3.99 -11.73
N LEU A 115 -16.72 -3.95 -10.43
CA LEU A 115 -16.65 -5.11 -9.54
C LEU A 115 -18.01 -5.33 -8.86
N ILE A 116 -18.06 -6.12 -7.83
CA ILE A 116 -19.31 -6.42 -7.11
C ILE A 116 -19.76 -5.15 -6.38
N GLU A 117 -20.94 -4.65 -6.69
CA GLU A 117 -21.53 -3.46 -6.07
C GLU A 117 -21.44 -3.48 -4.55
N GLY A 118 -20.95 -2.38 -3.98
CA GLY A 118 -20.82 -2.19 -2.53
C GLY A 118 -19.69 -2.96 -1.86
N LYS A 119 -18.80 -3.58 -2.64
CA LYS A 119 -17.63 -4.33 -2.15
C LYS A 119 -16.30 -3.82 -2.72
N GLU A 120 -16.30 -2.60 -3.18
CA GLU A 120 -15.10 -1.94 -3.65
C GLU A 120 -14.30 -1.38 -2.47
N PHE A 121 -12.98 -1.53 -2.55
CA PHE A 121 -12.06 -1.02 -1.57
C PHE A 121 -11.10 -0.02 -2.20
N ASN A 122 -10.70 0.97 -1.40
CA ASN A 122 -9.68 1.93 -1.75
C ASN A 122 -8.37 1.54 -1.04
N SER A 123 -7.31 1.32 -1.79
CA SER A 123 -6.03 0.84 -1.29
C SER A 123 -5.09 1.95 -0.80
N SER A 124 -5.57 3.18 -0.63
CA SER A 124 -4.73 4.29 -0.18
C SER A 124 -4.32 4.17 1.29
N ILE A 125 -5.12 3.45 2.09
CA ILE A 125 -4.81 3.13 3.49
C ILE A 125 -5.09 1.66 3.72
N MET A 126 -4.08 0.91 4.15
CA MET A 126 -4.22 -0.52 4.47
C MET A 126 -3.46 -0.87 5.74
N ARG A 127 -4.11 -1.62 6.62
CA ARG A 127 -3.48 -2.27 7.77
C ARG A 127 -3.32 -3.76 7.44
N PHE A 128 -2.10 -4.28 7.45
CA PHE A 128 -1.86 -5.65 7.00
C PHE A 128 -0.64 -6.29 7.67
N THR A 129 -0.60 -7.60 7.61
CA THR A 129 0.62 -8.42 7.71
C THR A 129 0.96 -8.93 6.32
N GLN A 130 2.16 -9.49 6.14
CA GLN A 130 2.52 -10.14 4.89
C GLN A 130 1.44 -11.15 4.49
N ASN A 131 0.99 -11.11 3.25
CA ASN A 131 -0.07 -11.96 2.73
C ASN A 131 0.35 -12.63 1.42
N GLU A 132 1.08 -13.73 1.55
CA GLU A 132 1.54 -14.51 0.39
C GLU A 132 0.38 -15.00 -0.48
N GLN A 133 -0.79 -15.28 0.08
CA GLN A 133 -1.94 -15.74 -0.70
C GLN A 133 -2.44 -14.64 -1.65
N LEU A 134 -2.46 -13.38 -1.19
CA LEU A 134 -2.81 -12.24 -2.04
C LEU A 134 -1.75 -12.05 -3.14
N TRP A 135 -0.47 -12.17 -2.81
CA TRP A 135 0.60 -12.13 -3.80
C TRP A 135 0.44 -13.22 -4.86
N ASN A 136 0.24 -14.47 -4.43
CA ASN A 136 0.06 -15.61 -5.33
C ASN A 136 -1.19 -15.46 -6.21
N PHE A 137 -2.28 -14.93 -5.65
CA PHE A 137 -3.48 -14.59 -6.41
C PHE A 137 -3.19 -13.55 -7.51
N PHE A 138 -2.42 -12.50 -7.19
CA PHE A 138 -2.01 -11.50 -8.16
C PHE A 138 -1.18 -12.13 -9.29
N VAL A 139 -0.14 -12.90 -8.94
CA VAL A 139 0.77 -13.52 -9.91
C VAL A 139 0.03 -14.51 -10.83
N ALA A 140 -0.82 -15.35 -10.26
CA ALA A 140 -1.57 -16.36 -11.03
C ALA A 140 -2.53 -15.74 -12.06
N ASN A 141 -2.94 -14.49 -11.86
CA ASN A 141 -3.91 -13.81 -12.73
C ASN A 141 -3.31 -12.62 -13.51
N GLN A 142 -1.99 -12.48 -13.59
CA GLN A 142 -1.34 -11.31 -14.20
C GLN A 142 -1.82 -11.00 -15.63
N ASN A 143 -2.07 -12.02 -16.44
CA ASN A 143 -2.55 -11.82 -17.81
C ASN A 143 -3.96 -11.22 -17.84
N ILE A 144 -4.80 -11.59 -16.88
CA ILE A 144 -6.15 -11.04 -16.73
C ILE A 144 -6.05 -9.58 -16.33
N TRP A 145 -5.19 -9.26 -15.36
CA TRP A 145 -5.00 -7.90 -14.87
C TRP A 145 -4.48 -6.96 -15.96
N LYS A 146 -3.49 -7.40 -16.75
CA LYS A 146 -2.97 -6.64 -17.89
C LYS A 146 -4.06 -6.36 -18.92
N LYS A 147 -4.83 -7.38 -19.31
CA LYS A 147 -5.95 -7.21 -20.25
C LYS A 147 -7.02 -6.25 -19.73
N ASN A 148 -7.37 -6.34 -18.45
CA ASN A 148 -8.35 -5.44 -17.84
C ASN A 148 -7.85 -4.00 -17.79
N GLN A 149 -6.55 -3.78 -17.52
CA GLN A 149 -5.94 -2.46 -17.55
C GLN A 149 -6.01 -1.79 -18.92
N GLU A 150 -5.94 -2.57 -20.01
CA GLU A 150 -6.09 -2.06 -21.37
C GLU A 150 -7.54 -1.64 -21.69
N GLN A 151 -8.52 -2.22 -21.00
CA GLN A 151 -9.95 -2.04 -21.29
C GLN A 151 -10.65 -1.09 -20.32
N VAL A 152 -10.15 -0.97 -19.10
CA VAL A 152 -10.77 -0.18 -18.02
C VAL A 152 -9.82 0.89 -17.55
N THR A 153 -10.24 2.14 -17.71
CA THR A 153 -9.50 3.29 -17.16
C THR A 153 -9.38 3.15 -15.64
N PHE A 154 -8.16 3.36 -15.12
CA PHE A 154 -7.84 3.26 -13.68
C PHE A 154 -7.92 1.85 -13.08
N PHE A 155 -7.88 0.78 -13.88
CA PHE A 155 -7.75 -0.56 -13.35
C PHE A 155 -6.34 -0.78 -12.78
N GLY A 156 -6.25 -1.16 -11.49
CA GLY A 156 -4.97 -1.26 -10.79
C GLY A 156 -4.99 -2.20 -9.57
N ASP A 157 -4.07 -1.97 -8.67
CA ASP A 157 -3.87 -2.75 -7.45
C ASP A 157 -5.14 -2.87 -6.59
N GLN A 158 -5.89 -1.78 -6.39
CA GLN A 158 -7.12 -1.84 -5.59
C GLN A 158 -8.18 -2.77 -6.18
N ASN A 159 -8.26 -2.91 -7.51
CA ASN A 159 -9.18 -3.85 -8.14
C ASN A 159 -8.78 -5.31 -7.87
N VAL A 160 -7.48 -5.61 -7.88
CA VAL A 160 -6.95 -6.93 -7.54
C VAL A 160 -7.21 -7.26 -6.07
N ILE A 161 -6.93 -6.31 -5.18
CA ILE A 161 -7.13 -6.48 -3.74
C ILE A 161 -8.63 -6.69 -3.45
N SER A 162 -9.51 -5.87 -4.05
CA SER A 162 -10.97 -6.03 -3.94
C SER A 162 -11.43 -7.40 -4.44
N ALA A 163 -10.95 -7.83 -5.61
CA ALA A 163 -11.29 -9.13 -6.17
C ALA A 163 -10.83 -10.30 -5.30
N TYR A 164 -9.69 -10.17 -4.64
CA TYR A 164 -9.20 -11.16 -3.68
C TYR A 164 -10.07 -11.22 -2.42
N LEU A 165 -10.33 -10.08 -1.81
CA LEU A 165 -11.10 -9.99 -0.56
C LEU A 165 -12.56 -10.43 -0.73
N ASN A 166 -13.14 -10.19 -1.89
CA ASN A 166 -14.52 -10.62 -2.19
C ASN A 166 -14.67 -12.14 -2.38
N ARG A 167 -13.56 -12.89 -2.39
CA ARG A 167 -13.56 -14.37 -2.45
C ARG A 167 -13.39 -15.03 -1.09
N GLN A 168 -13.05 -14.24 -0.04
CA GLN A 168 -12.92 -14.74 1.34
C GLN A 168 -14.26 -14.72 2.06
#